data_712d59aaec14c71f2a6942360d6660fc
#
_entry.id   712d59aaec14c71f2a6942360d6660fc
#
_cell.length_a   1.000
_cell.length_b   1.000
_cell.length_c   1.000
_cell.angle_alpha   90.00
_cell.angle_beta   90.00
_cell.angle_gamma   90.00
#
_symmetry.space_group_name_H-M   'P 1'
#
loop_
_entity.id
_entity.type
_entity.pdbx_description
1 polymer ?
#
loop_
_entity_poly.entity_id
_entity_poly.type
_entity_poly.pdbx_seq_one_letter_code
_entity_poly.pdbx_strand_id
1 'polypeptide(L)'
;KPAYLKEKLYDKFFPKKGWYLKSNFNYYFSSSDYTNQFSIFSISNTDLGIAFTPIKNFSFVLKNEIGFKIGHSNLPYFDFALGGIGFKETNNISSFYGYNFLSTSGNSYIKSSGTFDYEFYKKNHFNFSANFANLDKNLFQSIDWISLPKYSGYAIGYGLETVIGPIEVKYSWSPENSRGYTWFSVGFWF
;
A
#
# COMPACT_ATOMS: atom_id res chain seq x y z
N LYS A 1 -20.92 5.40 4.27
CA LYS A 1 -20.37 5.63 2.90
C LYS A 1 -19.04 6.34 3.08
N PRO A 2 -17.93 5.84 2.52
CA PRO A 2 -16.66 6.53 2.60
C PRO A 2 -16.77 7.92 1.95
N ALA A 3 -16.24 8.94 2.64
CA ALA A 3 -16.16 10.28 2.07
C ALA A 3 -15.04 10.26 1.00
N TYR A 4 -15.42 10.13 -0.25
CA TYR A 4 -14.48 10.28 -1.36
C TYR A 4 -14.17 11.77 -1.53
N LEU A 5 -13.03 12.22 -1.05
CA LEU A 5 -12.42 13.41 -1.60
C LEU A 5 -11.94 13.07 -3.02
N LYS A 6 -12.33 13.90 -3.97
CA LYS A 6 -12.20 13.68 -5.41
C LYS A 6 -10.78 13.31 -5.79
N GLU A 7 -10.57 12.09 -6.23
CA GLU A 7 -9.30 11.62 -6.75
C GLU A 7 -8.89 12.48 -7.96
N LYS A 8 -7.78 13.17 -7.87
CA LYS A 8 -7.21 14.03 -8.92
C LYS A 8 -5.90 13.47 -9.46
N LEU A 9 -5.72 12.17 -9.41
CA LEU A 9 -4.65 11.52 -10.15
C LEU A 9 -5.08 11.44 -11.62
N TYR A 10 -4.42 12.19 -12.49
CA TYR A 10 -4.77 12.27 -13.91
C TYR A 10 -4.49 10.97 -14.66
N ASP A 11 -3.58 10.15 -14.10
CA ASP A 11 -3.29 8.84 -14.64
C ASP A 11 -3.24 7.82 -13.49
N LYS A 12 -3.94 6.73 -13.65
CA LYS A 12 -4.05 5.71 -12.61
C LYS A 12 -2.76 4.90 -12.44
N PHE A 13 -2.00 4.71 -13.52
CA PHE A 13 -0.84 3.81 -13.54
C PHE A 13 0.48 4.55 -13.45
N PHE A 14 0.59 5.69 -14.15
CA PHE A 14 1.77 6.56 -14.14
C PHE A 14 1.35 7.99 -13.78
N PRO A 15 0.93 8.22 -12.53
CA PRO A 15 0.35 9.49 -12.13
C PRO A 15 1.39 10.61 -12.17
N LYS A 16 1.08 11.66 -12.93
CA LYS A 16 1.99 12.80 -13.13
C LYS A 16 1.67 13.98 -12.20
N LYS A 17 0.41 14.13 -11.78
CA LYS A 17 -0.04 15.23 -10.93
C LYS A 17 -1.35 14.93 -10.25
N GLY A 18 -1.44 15.26 -8.97
CA GLY A 18 -2.68 15.19 -8.21
C GLY A 18 -2.45 14.71 -6.79
N TRP A 19 -3.52 14.62 -6.04
CA TRP A 19 -3.51 14.07 -4.69
C TRP A 19 -4.86 13.42 -4.39
N TYR A 20 -4.85 12.49 -3.46
CA TYR A 20 -6.05 11.89 -2.92
C TYR A 20 -5.90 11.64 -1.42
N LEU A 21 -7.03 11.59 -0.75
CA LEU A 21 -7.16 11.14 0.62
C LEU A 21 -8.34 10.17 0.69
N LYS A 22 -8.08 8.97 1.17
CA LYS A 22 -9.10 7.93 1.45
C LYS A 22 -9.05 7.62 2.92
N SER A 23 -10.20 7.61 3.58
CA SER A 23 -10.31 7.17 4.96
C SER A 23 -11.52 6.26 5.10
N ASN A 24 -11.30 5.11 5.73
CA ASN A 24 -12.33 4.13 6.00
C ASN A 24 -12.38 3.88 7.51
N PHE A 25 -13.60 3.80 8.02
CA PHE A 25 -13.86 3.43 9.39
C PHE A 25 -14.94 2.34 9.42
N ASN A 26 -14.61 1.20 9.97
CA ASN A 26 -15.51 0.06 10.09
C ASN A 26 -15.70 -0.26 11.57
N TYR A 27 -16.95 -0.31 12.02
CA TYR A 27 -17.32 -0.67 13.37
C TYR A 27 -18.03 -2.02 13.38
N TYR A 28 -17.49 -2.96 14.13
CA TYR A 28 -17.99 -4.33 14.26
C TYR A 28 -18.61 -4.50 15.63
N PHE A 29 -19.94 -4.69 15.70
CA PHE A 29 -20.70 -4.71 16.96
C PHE A 29 -21.33 -6.07 17.27
N SER A 30 -21.46 -6.97 16.28
CA SER A 30 -21.93 -8.33 16.49
C SER A 30 -21.46 -9.28 15.39
N SER A 31 -21.44 -10.58 15.69
CA SER A 31 -21.21 -11.64 14.72
C SER A 31 -22.12 -12.84 15.04
N SER A 32 -22.79 -13.36 14.03
CA SER A 32 -23.63 -14.57 14.17
C SER A 32 -22.81 -15.84 14.31
N ASP A 33 -21.59 -15.85 13.75
CA ASP A 33 -20.77 -17.07 13.67
C ASP A 33 -19.84 -17.26 14.87
N TYR A 34 -19.59 -16.18 15.65
CA TYR A 34 -18.62 -16.15 16.75
C TYR A 34 -19.22 -15.57 18.03
N THR A 35 -20.45 -15.93 18.36
CA THR A 35 -21.23 -15.34 19.46
C THR A 35 -20.54 -15.38 20.81
N ASN A 36 -19.75 -16.42 21.10
CA ASN A 36 -19.11 -16.63 22.41
C ASN A 36 -17.69 -16.04 22.51
N GLN A 37 -17.08 -15.64 21.38
CA GLN A 37 -15.70 -15.14 21.31
C GLN A 37 -15.60 -13.74 20.71
N PHE A 38 -16.71 -13.20 20.23
CA PHE A 38 -16.75 -11.90 19.60
C PHE A 38 -16.70 -10.78 20.64
N SER A 39 -15.75 -9.88 20.49
CA SER A 39 -15.72 -8.61 21.21
C SER A 39 -15.88 -7.46 20.23
N ILE A 40 -16.49 -6.39 20.66
CA ILE A 40 -16.70 -5.17 19.86
C ILE A 40 -15.34 -4.54 19.55
N PHE A 41 -15.12 -4.23 18.28
CA PHE A 41 -13.91 -3.52 17.84
C PHE A 41 -14.18 -2.64 16.61
N SER A 42 -13.26 -1.77 16.30
CA SER A 42 -13.29 -0.98 15.06
C SER A 42 -11.94 -1.00 14.34
N ILE A 43 -12.00 -0.82 13.04
CA ILE A 43 -10.83 -0.71 12.18
C ILE A 43 -10.89 0.63 11.46
N SER A 44 -9.82 1.40 11.56
CA SER A 44 -9.62 2.63 10.80
C SER A 44 -8.43 2.48 9.87
N ASN A 45 -8.59 2.93 8.63
CA ASN A 45 -7.53 2.99 7.65
C ASN A 45 -7.59 4.31 6.89
N THR A 46 -6.46 4.99 6.78
CA THR A 46 -6.33 6.23 6.02
C THR A 46 -5.15 6.13 5.07
N ASP A 47 -5.38 6.48 3.81
CA ASP A 47 -4.40 6.47 2.72
C ASP A 47 -4.38 7.86 2.07
N LEU A 48 -3.20 8.48 2.06
CA LEU A 48 -2.90 9.77 1.45
C LEU A 48 -1.88 9.57 0.33
N GLY A 49 -2.21 10.00 -0.87
CA GLY A 49 -1.29 9.97 -2.00
C GLY A 49 -1.15 11.33 -2.67
N ILE A 50 0.06 11.63 -3.11
CA ILE A 50 0.39 12.81 -3.89
C ILE A 50 1.30 12.44 -5.06
N ALA A 51 1.03 13.00 -6.23
CA ALA A 51 1.86 12.88 -7.42
C ALA A 51 2.24 14.28 -7.93
N PHE A 52 3.47 14.46 -8.36
CA PHE A 52 3.97 15.69 -8.94
C PHE A 52 5.11 15.43 -9.94
N THR A 53 5.23 16.31 -10.92
CA THR A 53 6.24 16.24 -11.98
C THR A 53 7.09 17.51 -11.94
N PRO A 54 8.20 17.53 -11.17
CA PRO A 54 9.04 18.72 -11.01
C PRO A 54 9.82 19.07 -12.26
N ILE A 55 10.18 18.07 -13.06
CA ILE A 55 10.94 18.21 -14.28
C ILE A 55 10.25 17.37 -15.36
N LYS A 56 10.28 17.83 -16.60
CA LYS A 56 9.70 17.10 -17.74
C LYS A 56 10.14 15.64 -17.74
N ASN A 57 9.19 14.71 -17.90
CA ASN A 57 9.36 13.26 -17.92
C ASN A 57 9.76 12.60 -16.58
N PHE A 58 9.93 13.36 -15.48
CA PHE A 58 10.24 12.82 -14.17
C PHE A 58 9.08 13.06 -13.21
N SER A 59 8.44 12.01 -12.77
CA SER A 59 7.31 12.05 -11.84
C SER A 59 7.65 11.37 -10.52
N PHE A 60 7.14 11.94 -9.43
CA PHE A 60 7.23 11.37 -8.10
C PHE A 60 5.84 11.10 -7.58
N VAL A 61 5.66 9.93 -7.00
CA VAL A 61 4.44 9.54 -6.29
C VAL A 61 4.82 9.18 -4.86
N LEU A 62 4.21 9.88 -3.90
CA LEU A 62 4.37 9.60 -2.48
C LEU A 62 3.02 9.12 -1.94
N LYS A 63 3.03 8.05 -1.15
CA LYS A 63 1.85 7.52 -0.46
C LYS A 63 2.18 7.27 1.00
N ASN A 64 1.24 7.60 1.88
CA ASN A 64 1.31 7.31 3.30
C ASN A 64 0.01 6.63 3.72
N GLU A 65 0.15 5.49 4.35
CA GLU A 65 -0.96 4.67 4.82
C GLU A 65 -0.82 4.47 6.33
N ILE A 66 -1.92 4.64 7.03
CA ILE A 66 -2.01 4.42 8.48
C ILE A 66 -3.24 3.57 8.74
N GLY A 67 -3.05 2.47 9.45
CA GLY A 67 -4.16 1.63 9.87
C GLY A 67 -4.03 1.25 11.35
N PHE A 68 -5.15 1.23 12.06
CA PHE A 68 -5.19 0.80 13.44
C PHE A 68 -6.53 0.17 13.81
N LYS A 69 -6.46 -0.75 14.75
CA LYS A 69 -7.61 -1.42 15.35
C LYS A 69 -7.81 -0.89 16.77
N ILE A 70 -9.06 -0.54 17.10
CA ILE A 70 -9.46 -0.11 18.43
C ILE A 70 -10.36 -1.21 19.01
N GLY A 71 -10.06 -1.66 20.22
CA GLY A 71 -10.73 -2.80 20.86
C GLY A 71 -9.94 -4.09 20.70
N HIS A 72 -10.41 -5.14 21.35
CA HIS A 72 -9.78 -6.46 21.34
C HIS A 72 -10.54 -7.39 20.40
N SER A 73 -9.94 -7.74 19.29
CA SER A 73 -10.39 -8.83 18.45
C SER A 73 -9.35 -9.93 18.48
N ASN A 74 -9.73 -11.10 18.90
CA ASN A 74 -8.87 -12.30 18.84
C ASN A 74 -8.90 -12.96 17.46
N LEU A 75 -9.57 -12.34 16.49
CA LEU A 75 -9.72 -12.88 15.14
C LEU A 75 -8.60 -12.31 14.24
N PRO A 76 -7.64 -13.13 13.81
CA PRO A 76 -6.51 -12.69 13.00
C PRO A 76 -6.92 -12.20 11.59
N TYR A 77 -8.11 -12.55 11.12
CA TYR A 77 -8.64 -12.08 9.82
C TYR A 77 -8.81 -10.57 9.72
N PHE A 78 -8.90 -9.89 10.85
CA PHE A 78 -9.06 -8.44 10.93
C PHE A 78 -7.75 -7.71 11.22
N ASP A 79 -6.64 -8.43 11.30
CA ASP A 79 -5.33 -7.81 11.42
C ASP A 79 -4.91 -7.20 10.08
N PHE A 80 -4.13 -6.13 10.15
CA PHE A 80 -3.48 -5.60 8.96
C PHE A 80 -2.37 -6.54 8.53
N ALA A 81 -2.26 -6.74 7.22
CA ALA A 81 -1.21 -7.54 6.63
C ALA A 81 -0.50 -6.78 5.52
N LEU A 82 0.82 -6.89 5.50
CA LEU A 82 1.67 -6.34 4.45
C LEU A 82 2.38 -7.46 3.71
N GLY A 83 2.60 -7.25 2.41
CA GLY A 83 3.40 -8.14 1.58
C GLY A 83 2.81 -8.41 0.21
N GLY A 84 3.68 -8.78 -0.72
CA GLY A 84 3.33 -9.02 -2.11
C GLY A 84 3.07 -7.76 -2.92
N ILE A 85 2.97 -7.93 -4.22
CA ILE A 85 2.61 -6.90 -5.20
C ILE A 85 1.67 -7.52 -6.24
N GLY A 86 0.92 -6.68 -6.97
CA GLY A 86 0.09 -7.14 -8.09
C GLY A 86 -1.28 -7.70 -7.69
N PHE A 87 -1.81 -7.30 -6.57
CA PHE A 87 -3.19 -7.61 -6.17
C PHE A 87 -3.96 -6.33 -5.83
N LYS A 88 -5.28 -6.43 -5.79
CA LYS A 88 -6.13 -5.32 -5.34
C LYS A 88 -6.05 -5.21 -3.82
N GLU A 89 -5.49 -4.09 -3.35
CA GLU A 89 -5.44 -3.80 -1.92
C GLU A 89 -6.84 -3.69 -1.31
N THR A 90 -6.98 -4.18 -0.11
CA THR A 90 -8.22 -4.12 0.69
C THR A 90 -8.00 -3.26 1.93
N ASN A 91 -9.05 -3.08 2.75
CA ASN A 91 -8.97 -2.22 3.94
C ASN A 91 -7.90 -2.65 4.95
N ASN A 92 -7.53 -3.93 4.97
CA ASN A 92 -6.58 -4.49 5.93
C ASN A 92 -5.39 -5.21 5.27
N ILE A 93 -5.33 -5.25 3.94
CA ILE A 93 -4.21 -5.87 3.20
C ILE A 93 -3.61 -4.85 2.26
N SER A 94 -2.33 -4.54 2.43
CA SER A 94 -1.60 -3.57 1.62
C SER A 94 -0.35 -4.20 1.01
N SER A 95 -0.03 -3.79 -0.22
CA SER A 95 1.15 -4.27 -0.95
C SER A 95 2.44 -3.81 -0.27
N PHE A 96 3.48 -4.65 -0.33
CA PHE A 96 4.79 -4.31 0.18
C PHE A 96 5.89 -4.98 -0.64
N TYR A 97 6.85 -4.21 -1.11
CA TYR A 97 7.93 -4.70 -1.97
C TYR A 97 8.90 -5.59 -1.21
N GLY A 98 9.41 -6.64 -1.88
CA GLY A 98 10.42 -7.53 -1.33
C GLY A 98 9.90 -8.53 -0.28
N TYR A 99 8.60 -8.62 -0.11
CA TYR A 99 7.95 -9.54 0.82
C TYR A 99 6.94 -10.42 0.10
N ASN A 100 6.75 -11.64 0.59
CA ASN A 100 5.71 -12.53 0.08
C ASN A 100 4.31 -12.01 0.48
N PHE A 101 3.28 -12.47 -0.21
CA PHE A 101 1.90 -12.13 0.09
C PHE A 101 1.55 -12.50 1.54
N LEU A 102 0.96 -11.55 2.28
CA LEU A 102 0.57 -11.69 3.69
C LEU A 102 1.69 -12.15 4.65
N SER A 103 2.94 -11.81 4.36
CA SER A 103 4.08 -12.31 5.16
C SER A 103 4.24 -11.65 6.52
N THR A 104 3.66 -10.47 6.71
CA THR A 104 3.72 -9.74 7.99
C THR A 104 2.33 -9.28 8.39
N SER A 105 1.98 -9.37 9.70
CA SER A 105 0.67 -8.95 10.20
C SER A 105 0.75 -8.29 11.57
N GLY A 106 -0.22 -7.41 11.85
CA GLY A 106 -0.33 -6.70 13.13
C GLY A 106 -1.66 -5.95 13.27
N ASN A 107 -1.93 -5.43 14.45
CA ASN A 107 -3.16 -4.68 14.75
C ASN A 107 -3.10 -3.22 14.31
N SER A 108 -1.90 -2.74 14.04
CA SER A 108 -1.68 -1.37 13.58
C SER A 108 -0.43 -1.29 12.69
N TYR A 109 -0.46 -0.38 11.74
CA TYR A 109 0.69 -0.11 10.87
C TYR A 109 0.76 1.35 10.44
N ILE A 110 1.94 1.76 10.10
CA ILE A 110 2.23 2.97 9.32
C ILE A 110 3.15 2.56 8.17
N LYS A 111 2.79 2.97 6.95
CA LYS A 111 3.56 2.68 5.74
C LYS A 111 3.74 3.96 4.94
N SER A 112 4.97 4.23 4.54
CA SER A 112 5.32 5.29 3.60
C SER A 112 5.92 4.66 2.36
N SER A 113 5.49 5.08 1.18
CA SER A 113 6.04 4.62 -0.09
C SER A 113 6.31 5.78 -1.03
N GLY A 114 7.39 5.64 -1.79
CA GLY A 114 7.77 6.58 -2.81
C GLY A 114 8.05 5.86 -4.12
N THR A 115 7.56 6.38 -5.23
CA THR A 115 7.88 5.91 -6.56
C THR A 115 8.43 7.07 -7.39
N PHE A 116 9.59 6.86 -7.96
CA PHE A 116 10.19 7.70 -8.97
C PHE A 116 9.92 7.07 -10.33
N ASP A 117 9.32 7.82 -11.25
CA ASP A 117 8.99 7.38 -12.61
C ASP A 117 9.67 8.28 -13.64
N TYR A 118 10.35 7.67 -14.59
CA TYR A 118 11.02 8.34 -15.69
C TYR A 118 10.48 7.86 -17.03
N GLU A 119 9.73 8.72 -17.74
CA GLU A 119 9.31 8.50 -19.13
C GLU A 119 10.49 8.78 -20.06
N PHE A 120 11.38 7.81 -20.26
CA PHE A 120 12.59 7.98 -21.07
C PHE A 120 12.31 8.00 -22.57
N TYR A 121 11.24 7.38 -23.01
CA TYR A 121 10.71 7.43 -24.37
C TYR A 121 9.19 7.47 -24.30
N LYS A 122 8.52 8.03 -25.31
CA LYS A 122 7.08 8.18 -25.35
C LYS A 122 6.36 6.90 -24.93
N LYS A 123 5.58 6.95 -23.83
CA LYS A 123 4.84 5.82 -23.26
C LYS A 123 5.71 4.69 -22.66
N ASN A 124 7.02 4.91 -22.53
CA ASN A 124 7.94 3.95 -21.94
C ASN A 124 8.48 4.52 -20.64
N HIS A 125 8.28 3.78 -19.58
CA HIS A 125 8.55 4.20 -18.21
C HIS A 125 9.58 3.29 -17.56
N PHE A 126 10.54 3.87 -16.89
CA PHE A 126 11.40 3.19 -15.95
C PHE A 126 11.08 3.72 -14.56
N ASN A 127 10.78 2.84 -13.62
CA ASN A 127 10.42 3.25 -12.27
C ASN A 127 11.29 2.59 -11.22
N PHE A 128 11.55 3.36 -10.16
CA PHE A 128 12.14 2.90 -8.93
C PHE A 128 11.18 3.22 -7.79
N SER A 129 10.91 2.22 -6.97
CA SER A 129 10.00 2.35 -5.81
C SER A 129 10.69 1.90 -4.55
N ALA A 130 10.37 2.57 -3.45
CA ALA A 130 10.74 2.15 -2.11
C ALA A 130 9.53 2.27 -1.18
N ASN A 131 9.42 1.37 -0.23
CA ASN A 131 8.46 1.47 0.85
C ASN A 131 9.10 1.11 2.20
N PHE A 132 8.57 1.74 3.23
CA PHE A 132 9.03 1.62 4.61
C PHE A 132 7.82 1.47 5.51
N ALA A 133 7.89 0.58 6.48
CA ALA A 133 6.76 0.38 7.39
C ALA A 133 7.21 0.03 8.81
N ASN A 134 6.34 0.42 9.75
CA ASN A 134 6.26 -0.15 11.08
C ASN A 134 4.89 -0.83 11.23
N LEU A 135 4.89 -2.04 11.77
CA LEU A 135 3.70 -2.85 11.96
C LEU A 135 3.84 -3.61 13.27
N ASP A 136 2.85 -3.49 14.16
CA ASP A 136 2.87 -4.13 15.46
C ASP A 136 1.45 -4.30 16.02
N LYS A 137 1.35 -4.98 17.17
CA LYS A 137 0.08 -5.14 17.90
C LYS A 137 -0.38 -3.84 18.56
N ASN A 138 0.55 -3.01 19.03
CA ASN A 138 0.25 -1.78 19.81
C ASN A 138 1.10 -0.59 19.36
N LEU A 139 1.30 -0.44 18.06
CA LEU A 139 2.20 0.56 17.49
C LEU A 139 1.95 1.99 18.01
N PHE A 140 0.67 2.39 18.13
CA PHE A 140 0.31 3.75 18.55
C PHE A 140 0.20 3.94 20.06
N GLN A 141 0.28 2.87 20.85
CA GLN A 141 0.38 2.94 22.31
C GLN A 141 1.81 3.07 22.80
N SER A 142 2.76 2.63 21.99
CA SER A 142 4.19 2.86 22.15
C SER A 142 4.65 4.03 21.25
N ILE A 143 5.82 4.60 21.48
CA ILE A 143 6.40 5.64 20.60
C ILE A 143 6.98 5.02 19.32
N ASP A 144 6.78 3.72 19.09
CA ASP A 144 7.39 2.97 17.98
C ASP A 144 6.89 3.39 16.60
N TRP A 145 5.74 4.08 16.50
CA TRP A 145 5.25 4.63 15.23
C TRP A 145 6.13 5.76 14.66
N ILE A 146 6.94 6.43 15.51
CA ILE A 146 7.92 7.46 15.11
C ILE A 146 9.34 6.86 14.98
N SER A 147 9.53 5.59 15.33
CA SER A 147 10.83 4.92 15.25
C SER A 147 11.28 4.71 13.79
N LEU A 148 12.55 4.36 13.61
CA LEU A 148 13.05 3.92 12.30
C LEU A 148 12.23 2.74 11.79
N PRO A 149 11.93 2.68 10.48
CA PRO A 149 11.13 1.60 9.90
C PRO A 149 11.76 0.23 10.18
N LYS A 150 10.96 -0.71 10.67
CA LYS A 150 11.36 -2.10 10.90
C LYS A 150 11.38 -2.91 9.60
N TYR A 151 10.59 -2.48 8.62
CA TYR A 151 10.45 -3.15 7.32
C TYR A 151 10.79 -2.17 6.22
N SER A 152 11.61 -2.61 5.27
CA SER A 152 11.93 -1.85 4.07
C SER A 152 11.79 -2.72 2.83
N GLY A 153 11.42 -2.12 1.71
CA GLY A 153 11.27 -2.83 0.45
C GLY A 153 11.52 -1.91 -0.73
N TYR A 154 12.15 -2.46 -1.75
CA TYR A 154 12.55 -1.75 -2.95
C TYR A 154 12.04 -2.48 -4.18
N ALA A 155 11.80 -1.73 -5.26
CA ALA A 155 11.48 -2.32 -6.55
C ALA A 155 12.02 -1.45 -7.69
N ILE A 156 12.42 -2.13 -8.76
CA ILE A 156 12.69 -1.51 -10.05
C ILE A 156 11.73 -2.09 -11.08
N GLY A 157 11.30 -1.29 -12.02
CA GLY A 157 10.34 -1.73 -13.01
C GLY A 157 10.45 -1.01 -14.34
N TYR A 158 9.92 -1.68 -15.34
CA TYR A 158 9.65 -1.13 -16.65
C TYR A 158 8.15 -1.16 -16.90
N GLY A 159 7.62 -0.08 -17.46
CA GLY A 159 6.22 0.07 -17.83
C GLY A 159 6.06 0.58 -19.24
N LEU A 160 5.08 0.06 -19.95
CA LEU A 160 4.70 0.49 -21.28
C LEU A 160 3.19 0.80 -21.32
N GLU A 161 2.84 2.03 -21.70
CA GLU A 161 1.43 2.40 -21.92
C GLU A 161 0.96 1.86 -23.28
N THR A 162 -0.05 0.98 -23.27
CA THR A 162 -0.64 0.42 -24.48
C THR A 162 -2.14 0.70 -24.58
N VAL A 163 -2.72 0.45 -25.73
CA VAL A 163 -4.18 0.62 -25.94
C VAL A 163 -5.01 -0.33 -25.07
N ILE A 164 -4.46 -1.50 -24.74
CA ILE A 164 -5.13 -2.50 -23.89
C ILE A 164 -4.83 -2.31 -22.40
N GLY A 165 -4.12 -1.23 -22.03
CA GLY A 165 -3.66 -0.92 -20.67
C GLY A 165 -2.17 -1.00 -20.53
N PRO A 166 -1.63 -0.71 -19.33
CA PRO A 166 -0.19 -0.78 -19.09
C PRO A 166 0.31 -2.23 -19.13
N ILE A 167 1.51 -2.40 -19.64
CA ILE A 167 2.30 -3.62 -19.48
C ILE A 167 3.41 -3.26 -18.50
N GLU A 168 3.51 -3.98 -17.40
CA GLU A 168 4.52 -3.72 -16.38
C GLU A 168 5.28 -4.98 -15.99
N VAL A 169 6.58 -4.83 -15.84
CA VAL A 169 7.48 -5.81 -15.21
C VAL A 169 8.17 -5.14 -14.06
N LYS A 170 8.11 -5.74 -12.86
CA LYS A 170 8.78 -5.24 -11.67
C LYS A 170 9.56 -6.36 -10.99
N TYR A 171 10.75 -6.02 -10.54
CA TYR A 171 11.53 -6.85 -9.62
C TYR A 171 11.62 -6.13 -8.28
N SER A 172 11.26 -6.84 -7.21
CA SER A 172 11.26 -6.28 -5.86
C SER A 172 12.10 -7.10 -4.91
N TRP A 173 12.74 -6.44 -3.96
CA TRP A 173 13.59 -7.05 -2.94
C TRP A 173 13.51 -6.27 -1.64
N SER A 174 13.96 -6.89 -0.55
CA SER A 174 14.13 -6.28 0.76
C SER A 174 15.47 -6.70 1.34
N PRO A 175 16.22 -5.81 2.02
CA PRO A 175 17.42 -6.18 2.77
C PRO A 175 17.16 -7.16 3.92
N GLU A 176 15.95 -7.14 4.48
CA GLU A 176 15.54 -8.01 5.58
C GLU A 176 15.10 -9.42 5.09
N ASN A 177 14.99 -9.60 3.77
CA ASN A 177 14.56 -10.86 3.17
C ASN A 177 15.58 -11.33 2.12
N SER A 178 15.95 -12.60 2.18
CA SER A 178 16.91 -13.19 1.23
C SER A 178 16.34 -13.42 -0.18
N ARG A 179 15.05 -13.23 -0.40
CA ARG A 179 14.37 -13.51 -1.67
C ARG A 179 13.92 -12.24 -2.35
N GLY A 180 14.13 -12.18 -3.69
CA GLY A 180 13.50 -11.20 -4.56
C GLY A 180 12.28 -11.80 -5.27
N TYR A 181 11.38 -10.93 -5.72
CA TYR A 181 10.13 -11.32 -6.38
C TYR A 181 9.98 -10.56 -7.70
N THR A 182 9.70 -11.28 -8.77
CA THR A 182 9.38 -10.71 -10.08
C THR A 182 7.87 -10.73 -10.28
N TRP A 183 7.33 -9.62 -10.74
CA TRP A 183 5.92 -9.48 -11.06
C TRP A 183 5.76 -8.96 -12.48
N PHE A 184 4.74 -9.48 -13.17
CA PHE A 184 4.37 -9.09 -14.51
C PHE A 184 2.88 -8.84 -14.60
N SER A 185 2.47 -7.77 -15.28
CA SER A 185 1.06 -7.48 -15.53
C SER A 185 0.81 -6.93 -16.94
N VAL A 186 -0.37 -7.20 -17.43
CA VAL A 186 -0.89 -6.65 -18.71
C VAL A 186 -2.33 -6.21 -18.49
N GLY A 187 -2.65 -4.98 -18.86
CA GLY A 187 -4.02 -4.47 -18.87
C GLY A 187 -4.39 -3.61 -17.66
N PHE A 188 -5.63 -3.20 -17.64
CA PHE A 188 -6.19 -2.36 -16.58
C PHE A 188 -6.65 -3.22 -15.40
N TRP A 189 -6.29 -2.80 -14.21
CA TRP A 189 -6.76 -3.36 -12.95
C TRP A 189 -7.97 -2.56 -12.47
N PHE A 190 -9.08 -3.23 -12.29
CA PHE A 190 -10.36 -2.63 -11.84
C PHE A 190 -10.67 -2.99 -10.39
#